data_88e1b20d921e0fe61cb373a5e535e1dc
#
_entry.id   88e1b20d921e0fe61cb373a5e535e1dc
#
_cell.length_a   1.000
_cell.length_b   1.000
_cell.length_c   1.000
_cell.angle_alpha   90.00
_cell.angle_beta   90.00
_cell.angle_gamma   90.00
#
_symmetry.space_group_name_H-M   'P 1'
#
loop_
_entity.id
_entity.type
_entity.pdbx_description
1 polymer ?
#
loop_
_entity_poly.entity_id
_entity_poly.type
_entity_poly.pdbx_seq_one_letter_code
_entity_poly.pdbx_strand_id
1 'polypeptide(L)'
;MRRENNRIFLLAMWMMFFAVAVFGQDSGLLNRYRSRALEYNQDVKAAEKNIALSKEYEKSAKADYKPKLSAGANFDYTGNPIELSLDLPSSDNPVRFEGRHLKYGASVSLTQPLYTGGRIREGVKKAQAEGRFALNQAEMIKADISYEADLRYWNTVARGEMVDIACRFARSVEELAKVVRERVEVQLVDRNDLLMTEVKLNDARYQLMQAENGYEVARMSLNSFVGEDFESVLPVDTLVVPIYSVGTLPGYMEQATGNRPELRMAQDKISIQESVRKLNQAQFLPQFYVGLDGSYSSPGYNFKVDLDPNYAVYAKVSIPLFEWGKRRNEKRAGDYKVAIARDNYNKVKDAVSLEVQSAYYNYVQAVERVTLTENSLAKACENEEMALERYREGKISIDGVLDAQMFHQTAQMNFVQSRLTAQISYSNFVRVLGVDSVKE
;
A
#
# COMPACT_ATOMS: atom_id res chain seq x y z
N MET A 1 -11.15 -5.60 65.34
CA MET A 1 -11.45 -4.64 64.25
C MET A 1 -10.34 -4.33 63.25
N ARG A 2 -9.13 -4.91 63.31
CA ARG A 2 -7.98 -4.62 62.39
C ARG A 2 -7.64 -5.80 61.45
N ARG A 3 -8.34 -6.94 61.55
CA ARG A 3 -8.09 -8.14 60.71
C ARG A 3 -9.14 -8.38 59.61
N GLU A 4 -10.30 -7.75 59.68
CA GLU A 4 -11.36 -7.90 58.65
C GLU A 4 -11.18 -6.93 57.48
N ASN A 5 -10.65 -5.72 57.70
CA ASN A 5 -10.40 -4.77 56.61
C ASN A 5 -9.32 -5.20 55.62
N ASN A 6 -8.37 -6.07 56.04
CA ASN A 6 -7.34 -6.58 55.13
C ASN A 6 -7.85 -7.69 54.17
N ARG A 7 -8.91 -8.40 54.57
CA ARG A 7 -9.51 -9.43 53.69
C ARG A 7 -10.43 -8.83 52.64
N ILE A 8 -11.10 -7.75 52.96
CA ILE A 8 -11.94 -6.99 52.00
C ILE A 8 -11.05 -6.26 50.98
N PHE A 9 -9.91 -5.72 51.40
CA PHE A 9 -8.95 -5.05 50.50
C PHE A 9 -8.22 -6.05 49.60
N LEU A 10 -7.90 -7.25 50.06
CA LEU A 10 -7.32 -8.33 49.26
C LEU A 10 -8.33 -8.94 48.26
N LEU A 11 -9.62 -9.05 48.62
CA LEU A 11 -10.68 -9.48 47.74
C LEU A 11 -11.01 -8.43 46.68
N ALA A 12 -11.01 -7.15 47.01
CA ALA A 12 -11.18 -6.05 46.05
C ALA A 12 -9.97 -5.92 45.09
N MET A 13 -8.75 -6.16 45.58
CA MET A 13 -7.54 -6.18 44.74
C MET A 13 -7.47 -7.44 43.88
N TRP A 14 -8.04 -8.56 44.29
CA TRP A 14 -8.15 -9.78 43.49
C TRP A 14 -9.25 -9.70 42.46
N MET A 15 -10.37 -8.99 42.74
CA MET A 15 -11.40 -8.63 41.71
C MET A 15 -10.91 -7.60 40.68
N MET A 16 -10.05 -6.64 41.10
CA MET A 16 -9.42 -5.72 40.15
C MET A 16 -8.41 -6.40 39.20
N PHE A 17 -7.74 -7.48 39.68
CA PHE A 17 -6.81 -8.26 38.83
C PHE A 17 -7.51 -9.21 37.86
N PHE A 18 -8.78 -9.57 38.10
CA PHE A 18 -9.59 -10.39 37.20
C PHE A 18 -10.32 -9.57 36.13
N ALA A 19 -10.45 -8.25 36.29
CA ALA A 19 -11.06 -7.36 35.32
C ALA A 19 -10.10 -6.89 34.20
N VAL A 20 -8.80 -7.20 34.29
CA VAL A 20 -7.78 -6.84 33.27
C VAL A 20 -7.43 -8.00 32.34
N ALA A 21 -7.98 -9.21 32.56
CA ALA A 21 -7.67 -10.41 31.76
C ALA A 21 -8.70 -10.75 30.67
N VAL A 22 -9.62 -9.83 30.30
CA VAL A 22 -10.61 -10.04 29.23
C VAL A 22 -10.35 -9.14 28.01
N PHE A 23 -9.30 -8.33 28.03
CA PHE A 23 -8.87 -7.54 26.86
C PHE A 23 -7.61 -8.11 26.23
N GLY A 24 -7.76 -9.26 25.60
CA GLY A 24 -6.68 -9.91 24.89
C GLY A 24 -7.18 -11.19 24.24
N GLN A 25 -8.31 -11.15 23.54
CA GLN A 25 -8.57 -12.15 22.54
C GLN A 25 -7.65 -11.85 21.38
N ASP A 26 -6.63 -12.66 21.34
CA ASP A 26 -5.46 -12.61 20.53
C ASP A 26 -5.85 -12.58 19.04
N SER A 27 -5.55 -11.47 18.42
CA SER A 27 -5.43 -11.32 16.99
C SER A 27 -4.36 -12.26 16.35
N GLY A 28 -3.93 -13.31 17.02
CA GLY A 28 -2.89 -14.23 16.54
C GLY A 28 -3.21 -14.84 15.20
N LEU A 29 -4.46 -15.22 14.97
CA LEU A 29 -4.90 -15.72 13.68
C LEU A 29 -4.88 -14.60 12.61
N LEU A 30 -5.50 -13.46 12.89
CA LEU A 30 -5.52 -12.31 11.97
C LEU A 30 -4.10 -11.85 11.61
N ASN A 31 -3.21 -11.70 12.62
CA ASN A 31 -1.83 -11.30 12.39
C ASN A 31 -1.06 -12.32 11.53
N ARG A 32 -1.36 -13.62 11.69
CA ARG A 32 -0.81 -14.66 10.82
C ARG A 32 -1.25 -14.49 9.36
N TYR A 33 -2.53 -14.16 9.12
CA TYR A 33 -3.04 -13.88 7.77
C TYR A 33 -2.44 -12.61 7.19
N ARG A 34 -2.32 -11.54 7.96
CA ARG A 34 -1.62 -10.30 7.56
C ARG A 34 -0.18 -10.59 7.12
N SER A 35 0.56 -11.32 7.94
CA SER A 35 1.96 -11.67 7.65
C SER A 35 2.10 -12.50 6.38
N ARG A 36 1.23 -13.51 6.19
CA ARG A 36 1.21 -14.31 4.97
C ARG A 36 0.85 -13.49 3.73
N ALA A 37 -0.14 -12.60 3.85
CA ALA A 37 -0.53 -11.71 2.76
C ALA A 37 0.64 -10.80 2.35
N LEU A 38 1.35 -10.20 3.30
CA LEU A 38 2.52 -9.37 3.05
C LEU A 38 3.68 -10.15 2.39
N GLU A 39 3.89 -11.40 2.79
CA GLU A 39 4.94 -12.25 2.22
C GLU A 39 4.61 -12.72 0.79
N TYR A 40 3.35 -13.06 0.54
CA TYR A 40 2.92 -13.59 -0.75
C TYR A 40 2.67 -12.51 -1.80
N ASN A 41 2.13 -11.35 -1.41
CA ASN A 41 1.60 -10.33 -2.32
C ASN A 41 2.66 -9.78 -3.28
N GLN A 42 2.31 -9.70 -4.57
CA GLN A 42 3.23 -9.28 -5.64
C GLN A 42 3.52 -7.77 -5.62
N ASP A 43 2.58 -6.95 -5.14
CA ASP A 43 2.77 -5.49 -5.05
C ASP A 43 3.78 -5.16 -3.94
N VAL A 44 3.75 -5.90 -2.81
CA VAL A 44 4.75 -5.79 -1.74
C VAL A 44 6.14 -6.19 -2.27
N LYS A 45 6.24 -7.33 -2.98
CA LYS A 45 7.49 -7.77 -3.60
C LYS A 45 8.02 -6.77 -4.64
N ALA A 46 7.12 -6.16 -5.42
CA ALA A 46 7.49 -5.11 -6.38
C ALA A 46 7.99 -3.86 -5.67
N ALA A 47 7.33 -3.43 -4.58
CA ALA A 47 7.74 -2.30 -3.76
C ALA A 47 9.13 -2.52 -3.12
N GLU A 48 9.42 -3.73 -2.64
CA GLU A 48 10.75 -4.08 -2.11
C GLU A 48 11.85 -4.04 -3.19
N LYS A 49 11.53 -4.49 -4.40
CA LYS A 49 12.43 -4.34 -5.56
C LYS A 49 12.65 -2.87 -5.92
N ASN A 50 11.62 -2.01 -5.83
CA ASN A 50 11.75 -0.57 -6.06
C ASN A 50 12.64 0.10 -5.02
N ILE A 51 12.62 -0.33 -3.76
CA ILE A 51 13.56 0.11 -2.73
C ILE A 51 14.99 -0.30 -3.10
N ALA A 52 15.20 -1.55 -3.52
CA ALA A 52 16.51 -2.03 -3.95
C ALA A 52 17.00 -1.25 -5.18
N LEU A 53 16.13 -1.04 -6.17
CA LEU A 53 16.41 -0.26 -7.38
C LEU A 53 16.85 1.18 -7.01
N SER A 54 16.14 1.85 -6.13
CA SER A 54 16.47 3.22 -5.71
C SER A 54 17.83 3.30 -5.00
N LYS A 55 18.20 2.28 -4.22
CA LYS A 55 19.54 2.16 -3.62
C LYS A 55 20.63 2.03 -4.66
N GLU A 56 20.41 1.28 -5.74
CA GLU A 56 21.37 1.18 -6.84
C GLU A 56 21.50 2.51 -7.61
N TYR A 57 20.39 3.25 -7.82
CA TYR A 57 20.47 4.61 -8.39
C TYR A 57 21.22 5.59 -7.48
N GLU A 58 21.08 5.50 -6.16
CA GLU A 58 21.88 6.30 -5.23
C GLU A 58 23.37 5.96 -5.34
N LYS A 59 23.75 4.67 -5.42
CA LYS A 59 25.14 4.23 -5.65
C LYS A 59 25.65 4.74 -6.99
N SER A 60 24.85 4.66 -8.05
CA SER A 60 25.19 5.18 -9.38
C SER A 60 25.44 6.70 -9.35
N ALA A 61 24.55 7.47 -8.69
CA ALA A 61 24.75 8.90 -8.54
C ALA A 61 26.01 9.27 -7.73
N LYS A 62 26.36 8.47 -6.71
CA LYS A 62 27.62 8.60 -5.95
C LYS A 62 28.85 8.24 -6.79
N ALA A 63 28.72 7.32 -7.76
CA ALA A 63 29.81 6.97 -8.65
C ALA A 63 30.25 8.13 -9.57
N ASP A 64 29.36 9.11 -9.82
CA ASP A 64 29.71 10.32 -10.59
C ASP A 64 30.80 11.19 -9.94
N TYR A 65 31.09 11.00 -8.64
CA TYR A 65 32.23 11.63 -7.98
C TYR A 65 33.59 11.00 -8.35
N LYS A 66 33.58 9.79 -8.89
CA LYS A 66 34.80 9.03 -9.21
C LYS A 66 35.31 9.37 -10.62
N PRO A 67 36.59 9.09 -10.90
CA PRO A 67 37.12 9.19 -12.26
C PRO A 67 36.36 8.27 -13.22
N LYS A 68 36.12 8.77 -14.43
CA LYS A 68 35.54 7.99 -15.55
C LYS A 68 36.66 7.56 -16.48
N LEU A 69 36.79 6.25 -16.69
CA LEU A 69 37.71 5.66 -17.67
C LEU A 69 36.89 5.26 -18.90
N SER A 70 37.30 5.73 -20.07
CA SER A 70 36.72 5.39 -21.35
C SER A 70 37.80 5.00 -22.33
N ALA A 71 37.48 4.08 -23.23
CA ALA A 71 38.33 3.71 -24.35
C ALA A 71 37.53 3.85 -25.65
N GLY A 72 38.22 4.29 -26.69
CA GLY A 72 37.65 4.44 -28.03
C GLY A 72 38.65 4.00 -29.09
N ALA A 73 38.15 3.59 -30.25
CA ALA A 73 38.96 3.35 -31.44
C ALA A 73 38.23 4.01 -32.63
N ASN A 74 39.02 4.55 -33.53
CA ASN A 74 38.50 5.17 -34.75
C ASN A 74 39.22 4.62 -35.98
N PHE A 75 38.52 4.61 -37.10
CA PHE A 75 39.00 4.28 -38.41
C PHE A 75 38.28 5.19 -39.41
N ASP A 76 39.05 6.12 -39.96
CA ASP A 76 38.51 7.15 -40.85
C ASP A 76 39.25 7.09 -42.20
N TYR A 77 38.49 7.08 -43.31
CA TYR A 77 38.98 7.26 -44.66
C TYR A 77 38.45 8.58 -45.24
N THR A 78 39.41 9.45 -45.68
CA THR A 78 39.10 10.77 -46.23
C THR A 78 39.46 10.77 -47.71
N GLY A 79 38.49 11.00 -48.59
CA GLY A 79 38.70 11.02 -50.05
C GLY A 79 39.66 12.12 -50.53
N ASN A 80 39.55 13.33 -49.94
CA ASN A 80 40.42 14.47 -50.18
C ASN A 80 41.10 14.90 -48.86
N PRO A 81 42.28 14.39 -48.53
CA PRO A 81 43.01 14.81 -47.36
C PRO A 81 43.50 16.26 -47.46
N ILE A 82 43.83 16.89 -46.33
CA ILE A 82 44.35 18.26 -46.30
C ILE A 82 45.69 18.30 -47.02
N GLU A 83 45.80 19.18 -48.02
CA GLU A 83 47.06 19.53 -48.71
C GLU A 83 47.58 20.86 -48.16
N LEU A 84 48.86 20.91 -47.73
CA LEU A 84 49.59 22.12 -47.36
C LEU A 84 50.62 22.37 -48.45
N SER A 85 50.51 23.48 -49.18
CA SER A 85 51.46 23.93 -50.16
C SER A 85 52.25 25.10 -49.59
N LEU A 86 53.58 24.99 -49.51
CA LEU A 86 54.47 26.01 -49.03
C LEU A 86 55.33 26.52 -50.21
N ASP A 87 55.18 27.80 -50.58
CA ASP A 87 56.02 28.47 -51.55
C ASP A 87 57.30 28.99 -50.82
N LEU A 88 58.42 28.32 -51.07
CA LEU A 88 59.68 28.72 -50.51
C LEU A 88 60.46 29.62 -51.49
N PRO A 89 61.01 30.77 -51.06
CA PRO A 89 61.72 31.70 -51.96
C PRO A 89 62.96 31.13 -52.66
N SER A 90 63.42 29.95 -52.22
CA SER A 90 64.58 29.28 -52.74
C SER A 90 64.29 28.02 -53.59
N SER A 91 63.02 27.77 -53.93
CA SER A 91 62.62 26.59 -54.70
C SER A 91 61.61 26.96 -55.79
N ASP A 92 61.88 26.63 -57.04
CA ASP A 92 61.00 26.85 -58.18
C ASP A 92 59.69 26.03 -58.15
N ASN A 93 59.57 25.10 -57.22
CA ASN A 93 58.32 24.29 -57.03
C ASN A 93 57.87 24.40 -55.57
N PRO A 94 56.54 24.57 -55.33
CA PRO A 94 56.02 24.53 -53.97
C PRO A 94 56.23 23.18 -53.33
N VAL A 95 56.67 23.17 -52.06
CA VAL A 95 56.75 21.96 -51.29
C VAL A 95 55.33 21.60 -50.84
N ARG A 96 54.79 20.47 -51.33
CA ARG A 96 53.46 19.99 -51.00
C ARG A 96 53.56 18.90 -49.93
N PHE A 97 52.79 19.10 -48.88
CA PHE A 97 52.54 18.08 -47.84
C PHE A 97 51.11 17.62 -47.95
N GLU A 98 50.92 16.38 -48.41
CA GLU A 98 49.60 15.75 -48.49
C GLU A 98 49.28 15.00 -47.24
N GLY A 99 48.12 15.28 -46.64
CA GLY A 99 47.60 14.51 -45.50
C GLY A 99 47.28 13.09 -45.90
N ARG A 100 46.99 12.25 -44.93
CA ARG A 100 46.65 10.84 -45.18
C ARG A 100 45.20 10.60 -45.45
N HIS A 101 44.92 9.76 -46.45
CA HIS A 101 43.59 9.25 -46.70
C HIS A 101 43.08 8.39 -45.56
N LEU A 102 43.94 7.62 -44.93
CA LEU A 102 43.59 6.67 -43.88
C LEU A 102 44.11 7.14 -42.51
N LYS A 103 43.17 7.23 -41.54
CA LYS A 103 43.45 7.56 -40.13
C LYS A 103 42.82 6.50 -39.24
N TYR A 104 43.62 5.90 -38.38
CA TYR A 104 43.12 4.93 -37.42
C TYR A 104 43.86 5.01 -36.11
N GLY A 105 43.20 4.61 -35.02
CA GLY A 105 43.84 4.60 -33.72
C GLY A 105 42.92 4.16 -32.60
N ALA A 106 43.55 3.98 -31.44
CA ALA A 106 42.88 3.73 -30.20
C ALA A 106 43.21 4.80 -29.17
N SER A 107 42.28 5.14 -28.30
CA SER A 107 42.50 6.09 -27.22
C SER A 107 41.91 5.60 -25.91
N VAL A 108 42.52 5.97 -24.81
CA VAL A 108 42.04 5.78 -23.45
C VAL A 108 41.98 7.10 -22.73
N SER A 109 40.84 7.45 -22.15
CA SER A 109 40.66 8.74 -21.48
C SER A 109 40.21 8.51 -20.03
N LEU A 110 40.93 9.10 -19.08
CA LEU A 110 40.58 9.14 -17.66
C LEU A 110 40.18 10.58 -17.31
N THR A 111 38.91 10.79 -16.94
CA THR A 111 38.42 12.15 -16.59
C THR A 111 37.88 12.18 -15.17
N GLN A 112 38.39 13.09 -14.34
CA GLN A 112 37.93 13.30 -12.97
C GLN A 112 37.24 14.67 -12.87
N PRO A 113 35.94 14.72 -12.53
CA PRO A 113 35.29 15.98 -12.18
C PRO A 113 35.79 16.47 -10.82
N LEU A 114 36.30 17.70 -10.74
CA LEU A 114 36.67 18.34 -9.49
C LEU A 114 35.53 19.21 -8.95
N TYR A 115 34.87 19.94 -9.84
CA TYR A 115 33.72 20.76 -9.53
C TYR A 115 32.78 20.83 -10.72
N THR A 116 31.47 20.61 -10.46
CA THR A 116 30.45 20.56 -11.51
C THR A 116 29.28 21.52 -11.23
N GLY A 117 29.55 22.67 -10.61
CA GLY A 117 28.48 23.60 -10.21
C GLY A 117 27.52 23.02 -9.16
N GLY A 118 27.90 21.95 -8.46
CA GLY A 118 27.02 21.22 -7.52
C GLY A 118 26.15 20.14 -8.16
N ARG A 119 26.26 19.91 -9.46
CA ARG A 119 25.43 18.94 -10.20
C ARG A 119 25.47 17.54 -9.57
N ILE A 120 26.67 17.00 -9.28
CA ILE A 120 26.83 15.67 -8.70
C ILE A 120 26.22 15.62 -7.29
N ARG A 121 26.49 16.64 -6.46
CA ARG A 121 25.92 16.72 -5.11
C ARG A 121 24.39 16.73 -5.11
N GLU A 122 23.78 17.54 -5.94
CA GLU A 122 22.31 17.62 -6.02
C GLU A 122 21.71 16.37 -6.72
N GLY A 123 22.49 15.71 -7.61
CA GLY A 123 22.14 14.39 -8.17
C GLY A 123 22.03 13.32 -7.09
N VAL A 124 22.99 13.26 -6.18
CA VAL A 124 22.96 12.33 -5.04
C VAL A 124 21.79 12.64 -4.10
N LYS A 125 21.55 13.93 -3.78
CA LYS A 125 20.41 14.32 -2.94
C LYS A 125 19.06 13.95 -3.57
N LYS A 126 18.93 14.13 -4.88
CA LYS A 126 17.75 13.70 -5.63
C LYS A 126 17.55 12.20 -5.48
N ALA A 127 18.58 11.40 -5.75
CA ALA A 127 18.50 9.94 -5.63
C ALA A 127 18.17 9.48 -4.18
N GLN A 128 18.70 10.16 -3.17
CA GLN A 128 18.35 9.90 -1.76
C GLN A 128 16.89 10.22 -1.46
N ALA A 129 16.36 11.32 -1.98
CA ALA A 129 14.96 11.68 -1.80
C ALA A 129 14.03 10.69 -2.54
N GLU A 130 14.42 10.22 -3.74
CA GLU A 130 13.72 9.17 -4.47
C GLU A 130 13.74 7.83 -3.70
N GLY A 131 14.85 7.52 -3.01
CA GLY A 131 14.96 6.37 -2.12
C GLY A 131 14.00 6.45 -0.92
N ARG A 132 13.90 7.60 -0.26
CA ARG A 132 12.92 7.81 0.81
C ARG A 132 11.49 7.73 0.30
N PHE A 133 11.21 8.30 -0.87
CA PHE A 133 9.90 8.17 -1.51
C PHE A 133 9.53 6.70 -1.75
N ALA A 134 10.44 5.88 -2.27
CA ALA A 134 10.22 4.46 -2.48
C ALA A 134 9.96 3.69 -1.16
N LEU A 135 10.66 4.04 -0.09
CA LEU A 135 10.43 3.48 1.25
C LEU A 135 9.03 3.81 1.76
N ASN A 136 8.64 5.09 1.73
CA ASN A 136 7.32 5.54 2.18
C ASN A 136 6.19 4.94 1.32
N GLN A 137 6.43 4.76 0.00
CA GLN A 137 5.48 4.09 -0.88
C GLN A 137 5.30 2.61 -0.52
N ALA A 138 6.38 1.91 -0.17
CA ALA A 138 6.30 0.52 0.28
C ALA A 138 5.53 0.41 1.62
N GLU A 139 5.71 1.34 2.55
CA GLU A 139 4.93 1.39 3.79
C GLU A 139 3.43 1.59 3.51
N MET A 140 3.07 2.49 2.59
CA MET A 140 1.68 2.67 2.16
C MET A 140 1.09 1.38 1.58
N ILE A 141 1.81 0.72 0.66
CA ILE A 141 1.36 -0.54 0.05
C ILE A 141 1.17 -1.62 1.13
N LYS A 142 2.11 -1.76 2.08
CA LYS A 142 1.99 -2.73 3.18
C LYS A 142 0.77 -2.46 4.07
N ALA A 143 0.47 -1.21 4.37
CA ALA A 143 -0.72 -0.83 5.12
C ALA A 143 -2.01 -1.18 4.37
N ASP A 144 -2.07 -0.91 3.07
CA ASP A 144 -3.23 -1.25 2.23
C ASP A 144 -3.43 -2.76 2.12
N ILE A 145 -2.37 -3.55 1.94
CA ILE A 145 -2.44 -5.02 1.89
C ILE A 145 -2.85 -5.61 3.24
N SER A 146 -2.37 -5.05 4.36
CA SER A 146 -2.81 -5.48 5.70
C SER A 146 -4.30 -5.21 5.91
N TYR A 147 -4.79 -4.04 5.51
CA TYR A 147 -6.22 -3.71 5.56
C TYR A 147 -7.06 -4.63 4.67
N GLU A 148 -6.61 -4.93 3.47
CA GLU A 148 -7.30 -5.84 2.54
C GLU A 148 -7.33 -7.30 3.10
N ALA A 149 -6.28 -7.73 3.82
CA ALA A 149 -6.27 -8.99 4.54
C ALA A 149 -7.33 -9.01 5.64
N ASP A 150 -7.43 -7.94 6.44
CA ASP A 150 -8.46 -7.80 7.47
C ASP A 150 -9.88 -7.88 6.90
N LEU A 151 -10.12 -7.18 5.79
CA LEU A 151 -11.42 -7.16 5.13
C LEU A 151 -11.84 -8.56 4.68
N ARG A 152 -10.93 -9.32 4.06
CA ARG A 152 -11.22 -10.69 3.60
C ARG A 152 -11.38 -11.66 4.76
N TYR A 153 -10.51 -11.53 5.77
CA TYR A 153 -10.56 -12.35 6.98
C TYR A 153 -11.91 -12.21 7.71
N TRP A 154 -12.27 -10.99 8.08
CA TRP A 154 -13.50 -10.71 8.82
C TRP A 154 -14.75 -11.00 8.00
N ASN A 155 -14.71 -10.79 6.68
CA ASN A 155 -15.80 -11.22 5.79
C ASN A 155 -15.96 -12.75 5.82
N THR A 156 -14.88 -13.52 5.82
CA THR A 156 -14.96 -15.00 5.91
C THR A 156 -15.55 -15.44 7.25
N VAL A 157 -15.12 -14.83 8.35
CA VAL A 157 -15.70 -15.10 9.70
C VAL A 157 -17.19 -14.80 9.71
N ALA A 158 -17.62 -13.64 9.25
CA ALA A 158 -19.02 -13.25 9.21
C ALA A 158 -19.87 -14.17 8.32
N ARG A 159 -19.33 -14.63 7.19
CA ARG A 159 -20.02 -15.60 6.33
C ARG A 159 -20.20 -16.95 7.01
N GLY A 160 -19.22 -17.40 7.80
CA GLY A 160 -19.34 -18.58 8.65
C GLY A 160 -20.49 -18.46 9.67
N GLU A 161 -20.56 -17.32 10.38
CA GLU A 161 -21.67 -17.03 11.29
C GLU A 161 -23.04 -17.04 10.58
N MET A 162 -23.11 -16.52 9.34
CA MET A 162 -24.34 -16.52 8.54
C MET A 162 -24.77 -17.92 8.14
N VAL A 163 -23.83 -18.84 7.86
CA VAL A 163 -24.14 -20.27 7.63
C VAL A 163 -24.77 -20.87 8.86
N ASP A 164 -24.21 -20.64 10.04
CA ASP A 164 -24.75 -21.14 11.30
C ASP A 164 -26.17 -20.62 11.59
N ILE A 165 -26.44 -19.35 11.31
CA ILE A 165 -27.76 -18.74 11.44
C ILE A 165 -28.74 -19.40 10.48
N ALA A 166 -28.38 -19.51 9.20
CA ALA A 166 -29.23 -20.12 8.19
C ALA A 166 -29.53 -21.61 8.50
N CYS A 167 -28.54 -22.36 8.99
CA CYS A 167 -28.70 -23.76 9.42
C CYS A 167 -29.68 -23.89 10.60
N ARG A 168 -29.53 -23.04 11.64
CA ARG A 168 -30.45 -23.01 12.77
C ARG A 168 -31.87 -22.65 12.34
N PHE A 169 -32.02 -21.66 11.48
CA PHE A 169 -33.32 -21.25 10.94
C PHE A 169 -33.96 -22.35 10.13
N ALA A 170 -33.26 -23.00 9.19
CA ALA A 170 -33.80 -24.12 8.42
C ALA A 170 -34.27 -25.27 9.32
N ARG A 171 -33.51 -25.58 10.37
CA ARG A 171 -33.87 -26.62 11.35
C ARG A 171 -35.11 -26.22 12.16
N SER A 172 -35.21 -24.96 12.60
CA SER A 172 -36.37 -24.46 13.35
C SER A 172 -37.66 -24.54 12.52
N VAL A 173 -37.61 -24.15 11.24
CA VAL A 173 -38.77 -24.26 10.34
C VAL A 173 -39.10 -25.72 10.02
N GLU A 174 -38.11 -26.62 9.92
CA GLU A 174 -38.32 -28.05 9.71
C GLU A 174 -39.04 -28.71 10.89
N GLU A 175 -38.65 -28.34 12.13
CA GLU A 175 -39.33 -28.81 13.34
C GLU A 175 -40.75 -28.28 13.40
N LEU A 176 -40.99 -27.00 13.05
CA LEU A 176 -42.32 -26.43 12.97
C LEU A 176 -43.16 -27.15 11.94
N ALA A 177 -42.64 -27.50 10.76
CA ALA A 177 -43.35 -28.23 9.72
C ALA A 177 -43.78 -29.65 10.17
N LYS A 178 -42.97 -30.30 11.00
CA LYS A 178 -43.35 -31.59 11.61
C LYS A 178 -44.55 -31.42 12.54
N VAL A 179 -44.52 -30.44 13.43
CA VAL A 179 -45.61 -30.14 14.37
C VAL A 179 -46.91 -29.78 13.63
N VAL A 180 -46.83 -28.95 12.59
CA VAL A 180 -47.99 -28.55 11.78
C VAL A 180 -48.57 -29.78 11.04
N ARG A 181 -47.73 -30.67 10.48
CA ARG A 181 -48.16 -31.89 9.79
C ARG A 181 -48.94 -32.82 10.73
N GLU A 182 -48.41 -33.07 11.95
CA GLU A 182 -49.11 -33.87 12.97
C GLU A 182 -50.46 -33.27 13.35
N ARG A 183 -50.58 -31.94 13.47
CA ARG A 183 -51.83 -31.24 13.76
C ARG A 183 -52.84 -31.33 12.61
N VAL A 184 -52.41 -31.32 11.35
CA VAL A 184 -53.26 -31.51 10.18
C VAL A 184 -53.83 -32.96 10.15
N GLU A 185 -52.99 -33.98 10.45
CA GLU A 185 -53.39 -35.37 10.50
C GLU A 185 -54.52 -35.62 11.51
N VAL A 186 -54.51 -34.89 12.65
CA VAL A 186 -55.60 -34.99 13.66
C VAL A 186 -56.64 -33.88 13.48
N GLN A 187 -56.66 -33.19 12.34
CA GLN A 187 -57.63 -32.16 11.94
C GLN A 187 -57.76 -30.98 12.92
N LEU A 188 -56.64 -30.62 13.60
CA LEU A 188 -56.58 -29.47 14.50
C LEU A 188 -56.23 -28.14 13.76
N VAL A 189 -55.64 -28.23 12.59
CA VAL A 189 -55.27 -27.05 11.73
C VAL A 189 -55.55 -27.38 10.26
N ASP A 190 -55.64 -26.35 9.41
CA ASP A 190 -55.95 -26.49 7.99
C ASP A 190 -54.72 -27.02 7.22
N ARG A 191 -54.99 -27.74 6.12
CA ARG A 191 -53.97 -28.18 5.18
C ARG A 191 -53.17 -26.99 4.58
N ASN A 192 -53.80 -25.83 4.45
CA ASN A 192 -53.16 -24.61 3.98
C ASN A 192 -51.98 -24.23 4.87
N ASP A 193 -52.09 -24.36 6.19
CA ASP A 193 -51.03 -24.07 7.16
C ASP A 193 -49.78 -24.94 6.92
N LEU A 194 -49.98 -26.22 6.58
CA LEU A 194 -48.90 -27.12 6.22
C LEU A 194 -48.22 -26.69 4.92
N LEU A 195 -49.01 -26.37 3.87
CA LEU A 195 -48.45 -25.94 2.60
C LEU A 195 -47.62 -24.66 2.74
N MET A 196 -48.08 -23.67 3.52
CA MET A 196 -47.33 -22.45 3.80
C MET A 196 -46.03 -22.73 4.55
N THR A 197 -46.05 -23.61 5.54
CA THR A 197 -44.86 -23.99 6.29
C THR A 197 -43.84 -24.76 5.43
N GLU A 198 -44.34 -25.64 4.51
CA GLU A 198 -43.49 -26.37 3.57
C GLU A 198 -42.81 -25.41 2.54
N VAL A 199 -43.53 -24.39 2.05
CA VAL A 199 -42.94 -23.33 1.22
C VAL A 199 -41.85 -22.61 1.98
N LYS A 200 -42.12 -22.23 3.24
CA LYS A 200 -41.11 -21.55 4.09
C LYS A 200 -39.89 -22.42 4.39
N LEU A 201 -40.08 -23.73 4.56
CA LEU A 201 -38.98 -24.67 4.70
C LEU A 201 -38.08 -24.71 3.45
N ASN A 202 -38.69 -24.71 2.26
CA ASN A 202 -37.92 -24.65 1.02
C ASN A 202 -37.14 -23.33 0.88
N ASP A 203 -37.75 -22.21 1.26
CA ASP A 203 -37.05 -20.91 1.32
C ASP A 203 -35.87 -20.94 2.30
N ALA A 204 -36.07 -21.50 3.49
CA ALA A 204 -35.01 -21.61 4.49
C ALA A 204 -33.84 -22.49 4.01
N ARG A 205 -34.14 -23.62 3.35
CA ARG A 205 -33.12 -24.49 2.73
C ARG A 205 -32.38 -23.80 1.59
N TYR A 206 -33.09 -23.01 0.76
CA TYR A 206 -32.46 -22.19 -0.28
C TYR A 206 -31.52 -21.14 0.30
N GLN A 207 -31.93 -20.45 1.37
CA GLN A 207 -31.09 -19.49 2.07
C GLN A 207 -29.83 -20.13 2.68
N LEU A 208 -29.95 -21.34 3.24
CA LEU A 208 -28.82 -22.11 3.73
C LEU A 208 -27.83 -22.42 2.61
N MET A 209 -28.29 -22.91 1.48
CA MET A 209 -27.45 -23.19 0.31
C MET A 209 -26.75 -21.94 -0.19
N GLN A 210 -27.43 -20.78 -0.20
CA GLN A 210 -26.80 -19.50 -0.55
C GLN A 210 -25.74 -19.06 0.46
N ALA A 211 -25.97 -19.25 1.77
CA ALA A 211 -25.03 -18.91 2.82
C ALA A 211 -23.77 -19.80 2.73
N GLU A 212 -23.92 -21.11 2.53
CA GLU A 212 -22.83 -22.06 2.33
C GLU A 212 -21.98 -21.69 1.12
N ASN A 213 -22.60 -21.42 -0.03
CA ASN A 213 -21.88 -20.96 -1.22
C ASN A 213 -21.14 -19.62 -0.95
N GLY A 214 -21.79 -18.68 -0.26
CA GLY A 214 -21.19 -17.41 0.11
C GLY A 214 -19.96 -17.54 1.02
N TYR A 215 -19.99 -18.50 1.95
CA TYR A 215 -18.85 -18.84 2.80
C TYR A 215 -17.69 -19.43 2.00
N GLU A 216 -17.97 -20.40 1.12
CA GLU A 216 -16.95 -21.03 0.28
C GLU A 216 -16.25 -20.01 -0.62
N VAL A 217 -17.00 -19.11 -1.26
CA VAL A 217 -16.42 -18.03 -2.08
C VAL A 217 -15.56 -17.08 -1.25
N ALA A 218 -15.98 -16.72 -0.04
CA ALA A 218 -15.20 -15.87 0.85
C ALA A 218 -13.90 -16.58 1.31
N ARG A 219 -13.97 -17.86 1.65
CA ARG A 219 -12.83 -18.71 2.02
C ARG A 219 -11.81 -18.80 0.89
N MET A 220 -12.27 -19.10 -0.33
CA MET A 220 -11.41 -19.14 -1.52
C MET A 220 -10.74 -17.79 -1.79
N SER A 221 -11.48 -16.69 -1.60
CA SER A 221 -10.95 -15.33 -1.75
C SER A 221 -9.85 -15.02 -0.72
N LEU A 222 -10.01 -15.44 0.53
CA LEU A 222 -9.01 -15.30 1.58
C LEU A 222 -7.77 -16.15 1.27
N ASN A 223 -7.96 -17.43 0.93
CA ASN A 223 -6.88 -18.36 0.60
C ASN A 223 -6.05 -17.85 -0.57
N SER A 224 -6.69 -17.42 -1.65
CA SER A 224 -6.00 -16.82 -2.81
C SER A 224 -5.16 -15.60 -2.43
N PHE A 225 -5.66 -14.76 -1.53
CA PHE A 225 -4.98 -13.53 -1.13
C PHE A 225 -3.72 -13.79 -0.29
N VAL A 226 -3.72 -14.87 0.49
CA VAL A 226 -2.56 -15.27 1.31
C VAL A 226 -1.66 -16.32 0.64
N GLY A 227 -1.98 -16.70 -0.61
CA GLY A 227 -1.16 -17.64 -1.39
C GLY A 227 -1.32 -19.10 -1.01
N GLU A 228 -2.47 -19.46 -0.45
CA GLU A 228 -2.83 -20.84 -0.14
C GLU A 228 -3.71 -21.45 -1.24
N ASP A 229 -3.82 -22.77 -1.25
CA ASP A 229 -4.71 -23.48 -2.16
C ASP A 229 -6.18 -23.10 -1.91
N PHE A 230 -6.97 -22.96 -2.96
CA PHE A 230 -8.37 -22.53 -2.89
C PHE A 230 -9.21 -23.42 -1.99
N GLU A 231 -8.92 -24.72 -1.96
CA GLU A 231 -9.69 -25.71 -1.19
C GLU A 231 -9.18 -25.89 0.24
N SER A 232 -8.06 -25.23 0.61
CA SER A 232 -7.51 -25.32 1.96
C SER A 232 -8.52 -24.85 3.01
N VAL A 233 -8.65 -25.63 4.09
CA VAL A 233 -9.44 -25.25 5.26
C VAL A 233 -8.49 -24.70 6.32
N LEU A 234 -8.35 -23.38 6.33
CA LEU A 234 -7.52 -22.69 7.30
C LEU A 234 -8.38 -22.25 8.51
N PRO A 235 -7.84 -22.28 9.73
CA PRO A 235 -8.57 -21.84 10.90
C PRO A 235 -8.83 -20.33 10.85
N VAL A 236 -10.08 -19.95 11.09
CA VAL A 236 -10.52 -18.57 11.30
C VAL A 236 -11.29 -18.48 12.61
N ASP A 237 -11.45 -17.27 13.13
CA ASP A 237 -12.29 -17.03 14.29
C ASP A 237 -13.73 -17.44 13.99
N THR A 238 -14.49 -17.84 15.01
CA THR A 238 -15.88 -18.25 14.84
C THR A 238 -16.86 -17.09 14.94
N LEU A 239 -16.46 -15.98 15.55
CA LEU A 239 -17.29 -14.82 15.78
C LEU A 239 -16.52 -13.51 15.45
N VAL A 240 -17.26 -12.55 14.88
CA VAL A 240 -16.72 -11.19 14.72
C VAL A 240 -16.84 -10.46 16.06
N VAL A 241 -15.71 -10.11 16.65
CA VAL A 241 -15.66 -9.32 17.91
C VAL A 241 -15.27 -7.88 17.57
N PRO A 242 -16.17 -6.90 17.71
CA PRO A 242 -15.82 -5.51 17.44
C PRO A 242 -15.00 -4.87 18.56
N ILE A 243 -14.14 -3.93 18.18
CA ILE A 243 -13.34 -3.13 19.11
C ILE A 243 -14.09 -1.84 19.41
N TYR A 244 -14.24 -1.48 20.70
CA TYR A 244 -15.04 -0.34 21.15
C TYR A 244 -14.22 0.87 21.65
N SER A 245 -12.90 0.86 21.45
CA SER A 245 -12.07 1.97 21.94
C SER A 245 -12.15 3.18 21.00
N VAL A 246 -12.67 4.29 21.50
CA VAL A 246 -12.78 5.55 20.74
C VAL A 246 -12.12 6.67 21.54
N GLY A 247 -11.01 7.21 21.01
CA GLY A 247 -10.32 8.37 21.56
C GLY A 247 -10.89 9.69 20.99
N THR A 248 -10.14 10.78 21.14
CA THR A 248 -10.56 12.12 20.67
C THR A 248 -10.08 12.40 19.25
N LEU A 249 -10.95 12.97 18.42
CA LEU A 249 -10.61 13.33 17.03
C LEU A 249 -9.35 14.22 16.90
N PRO A 250 -9.12 15.26 17.74
CA PRO A 250 -7.91 16.06 17.64
C PRO A 250 -6.61 15.26 17.84
N GLY A 251 -6.60 14.31 18.79
CA GLY A 251 -5.44 13.45 19.02
C GLY A 251 -5.14 12.54 17.83
N TYR A 252 -6.17 11.99 17.20
CA TYR A 252 -6.02 11.18 15.98
C TYR A 252 -5.55 11.98 14.78
N MET A 253 -5.98 13.24 14.64
CA MET A 253 -5.51 14.13 13.59
C MET A 253 -4.01 14.44 13.71
N GLU A 254 -3.51 14.66 14.92
CA GLU A 254 -2.09 14.87 15.18
C GLU A 254 -1.29 13.60 14.87
N GLN A 255 -1.75 12.45 15.32
CA GLN A 255 -1.12 11.14 15.05
C GLN A 255 -1.03 10.87 13.54
N ALA A 256 -2.11 11.03 12.79
CA ALA A 256 -2.12 10.83 11.36
C ALA A 256 -1.16 11.79 10.63
N THR A 257 -1.13 13.06 11.01
CA THR A 257 -0.23 14.04 10.40
C THR A 257 1.25 13.64 10.56
N GLY A 258 1.61 12.99 11.67
CA GLY A 258 2.98 12.50 11.92
C GLY A 258 3.32 11.18 11.21
N ASN A 259 2.36 10.29 11.06
CA ASN A 259 2.63 8.89 10.67
C ASN A 259 2.30 8.57 9.20
N ARG A 260 1.41 9.32 8.55
CA ARG A 260 0.94 9.00 7.20
C ARG A 260 2.05 8.96 6.14
N PRO A 261 2.27 7.84 5.47
CA PRO A 261 3.28 7.71 4.42
C PRO A 261 3.04 8.67 3.25
N GLU A 262 1.80 8.98 2.91
CA GLU A 262 1.43 9.87 1.79
C GLU A 262 1.91 11.30 2.01
N LEU A 263 1.88 11.79 3.26
CA LEU A 263 2.43 13.11 3.60
C LEU A 263 3.96 13.13 3.47
N ARG A 264 4.62 12.06 3.93
CA ARG A 264 6.07 11.90 3.79
C ARG A 264 6.47 11.78 2.32
N MET A 265 5.72 11.03 1.49
CA MET A 265 5.91 10.94 0.04
C MET A 265 5.76 12.29 -0.65
N ALA A 266 4.74 13.08 -0.27
CA ALA A 266 4.54 14.42 -0.81
C ALA A 266 5.69 15.38 -0.42
N GLN A 267 6.23 15.27 0.81
CA GLN A 267 7.40 16.01 1.27
C GLN A 267 8.68 15.60 0.53
N ASP A 268 8.86 14.30 0.25
CA ASP A 268 9.98 13.81 -0.56
C ASP A 268 9.90 14.32 -2.00
N LYS A 269 8.70 14.42 -2.58
CA LYS A 269 8.49 15.05 -3.90
C LYS A 269 8.95 16.52 -3.94
N ILE A 270 8.70 17.28 -2.87
CA ILE A 270 9.24 18.66 -2.75
C ILE A 270 10.76 18.62 -2.78
N SER A 271 11.38 17.75 -1.98
CA SER A 271 12.85 17.59 -1.90
C SER A 271 13.45 17.19 -3.24
N ILE A 272 12.79 16.31 -4.00
CA ILE A 272 13.17 15.91 -5.37
C ILE A 272 13.14 17.14 -6.29
N GLN A 273 12.04 17.93 -6.30
CA GLN A 273 11.92 19.10 -7.17
C GLN A 273 12.90 20.21 -6.80
N GLU A 274 13.23 20.40 -5.53
CA GLU A 274 14.28 21.31 -5.10
C GLU A 274 15.65 20.89 -5.62
N SER A 275 15.97 19.60 -5.57
CA SER A 275 17.21 19.06 -6.13
C SER A 275 17.25 19.18 -7.65
N VAL A 276 16.16 18.88 -8.36
CA VAL A 276 16.01 19.05 -9.82
C VAL A 276 16.23 20.52 -10.22
N ARG A 277 15.63 21.46 -9.47
CA ARG A 277 15.85 22.90 -9.71
C ARG A 277 17.33 23.27 -9.63
N LYS A 278 18.04 22.79 -8.59
CA LYS A 278 19.47 23.05 -8.42
C LYS A 278 20.32 22.33 -9.47
N LEU A 279 19.95 21.13 -9.89
CA LEU A 279 20.56 20.40 -11.02
C LEU A 279 20.51 21.24 -12.31
N ASN A 280 19.32 21.77 -12.63
CA ASN A 280 19.15 22.62 -13.81
C ASN A 280 19.94 23.92 -13.72
N GLN A 281 20.14 24.46 -12.52
CA GLN A 281 20.96 25.65 -12.31
C GLN A 281 22.46 25.35 -12.41
N ALA A 282 22.91 24.16 -12.05
CA ALA A 282 24.32 23.75 -12.03
C ALA A 282 24.98 23.83 -13.42
N GLN A 283 24.21 23.64 -14.51
CA GLN A 283 24.72 23.76 -15.89
C GLN A 283 25.20 25.16 -16.24
N PHE A 284 24.74 26.19 -15.53
CA PHE A 284 25.11 27.58 -15.72
C PHE A 284 26.27 28.04 -14.80
N LEU A 285 26.80 27.12 -14.03
CA LEU A 285 27.92 27.39 -13.11
C LEU A 285 29.23 26.85 -13.70
N PRO A 286 30.40 27.41 -13.30
CA PRO A 286 31.68 26.90 -13.74
C PRO A 286 31.82 25.40 -13.46
N GLN A 287 32.46 24.68 -14.38
CA GLN A 287 32.79 23.27 -14.23
C GLN A 287 34.29 23.07 -14.41
N PHE A 288 34.91 22.29 -13.53
CA PHE A 288 36.33 22.00 -13.51
C PHE A 288 36.54 20.48 -13.61
N TYR A 289 37.38 20.10 -14.57
CA TYR A 289 37.77 18.71 -14.81
C TYR A 289 39.27 18.61 -14.94
N VAL A 290 39.85 17.51 -14.50
CA VAL A 290 41.19 17.07 -14.84
C VAL A 290 41.12 15.74 -15.55
N GLY A 291 42.06 15.49 -16.45
CA GLY A 291 42.09 14.24 -17.18
C GLY A 291 43.46 13.86 -17.70
N LEU A 292 43.54 12.60 -18.10
CA LEU A 292 44.67 11.99 -18.75
C LEU A 292 44.16 11.26 -19.98
N ASP A 293 44.62 11.66 -21.14
CA ASP A 293 44.35 11.00 -22.41
C ASP A 293 45.60 10.30 -22.90
N GLY A 294 45.46 9.03 -23.28
CA GLY A 294 46.47 8.27 -23.98
C GLY A 294 45.95 7.89 -25.37
N SER A 295 46.78 8.01 -26.40
CA SER A 295 46.41 7.62 -27.76
C SER A 295 47.53 6.82 -28.44
N TYR A 296 47.12 5.92 -29.34
CA TYR A 296 47.99 5.19 -30.23
C TYR A 296 47.35 5.24 -31.59
N SER A 297 47.84 6.12 -32.46
CA SER A 297 47.18 6.48 -33.71
C SER A 297 48.15 6.62 -34.89
N SER A 298 47.64 6.43 -36.10
CA SER A 298 48.28 6.72 -37.39
C SER A 298 47.41 7.64 -38.24
N PRO A 299 47.89 8.81 -38.72
CA PRO A 299 49.16 9.44 -38.34
C PRO A 299 49.12 9.82 -36.84
N GLY A 300 50.30 9.66 -36.20
CA GLY A 300 50.51 10.09 -34.83
C GLY A 300 50.51 11.61 -34.68
N TYR A 301 50.66 12.08 -33.43
CA TYR A 301 50.69 13.52 -33.10
C TYR A 301 51.80 14.25 -33.83
N ASN A 302 52.94 13.57 -34.12
CA ASN A 302 54.07 14.11 -34.84
C ASN A 302 54.02 13.91 -36.36
N PHE A 303 52.82 13.63 -36.91
CA PHE A 303 52.59 13.31 -38.34
C PHE A 303 53.33 12.09 -38.84
N LYS A 304 53.87 11.25 -37.94
CA LYS A 304 54.49 9.99 -38.31
C LYS A 304 53.50 9.03 -38.98
N VAL A 305 54.02 8.32 -39.97
CA VAL A 305 53.24 7.38 -40.77
C VAL A 305 52.79 6.17 -39.98
N ASP A 306 53.64 5.70 -39.07
CA ASP A 306 53.39 4.54 -38.22
C ASP A 306 52.51 4.92 -37.00
N LEU A 307 51.96 3.90 -36.36
CA LEU A 307 51.27 4.06 -35.08
C LEU A 307 52.25 4.66 -34.04
N ASP A 308 51.88 5.84 -33.49
CA ASP A 308 52.72 6.53 -32.54
C ASP A 308 51.97 6.73 -31.20
N PRO A 309 52.58 6.34 -30.07
CA PRO A 309 51.97 6.55 -28.76
C PRO A 309 52.12 8.03 -28.34
N ASN A 310 50.99 8.55 -27.77
CA ASN A 310 51.00 9.90 -27.17
C ASN A 310 50.18 9.90 -25.88
N TYR A 311 50.50 10.82 -24.97
CA TYR A 311 49.67 11.06 -23.79
C TYR A 311 49.60 12.57 -23.52
N ALA A 312 48.48 12.98 -22.92
CA ALA A 312 48.26 14.36 -22.50
C ALA A 312 47.59 14.40 -21.12
N VAL A 313 48.10 15.20 -20.23
CA VAL A 313 47.43 15.57 -18.98
C VAL A 313 46.82 16.94 -19.19
N TYR A 314 45.56 17.10 -18.82
CA TYR A 314 44.87 18.36 -19.02
C TYR A 314 44.01 18.76 -17.80
N ALA A 315 43.81 20.06 -17.65
CA ALA A 315 42.81 20.68 -16.80
C ALA A 315 41.85 21.46 -17.70
N LYS A 316 40.56 21.19 -17.57
CA LYS A 316 39.50 21.84 -18.37
C LYS A 316 38.58 22.63 -17.47
N VAL A 317 38.40 23.94 -17.83
CA VAL A 317 37.42 24.83 -17.21
C VAL A 317 36.38 25.17 -18.25
N SER A 318 35.12 25.04 -17.92
CA SER A 318 33.98 25.42 -18.79
C SER A 318 33.08 26.38 -18.02
N ILE A 319 32.90 27.60 -18.54
CA ILE A 319 32.06 28.64 -17.91
C ILE A 319 31.13 29.20 -18.97
N PRO A 320 29.79 28.88 -18.87
CA PRO A 320 28.80 29.52 -19.74
C PRO A 320 28.69 31.02 -19.40
N LEU A 321 29.02 31.90 -20.32
CA LEU A 321 29.03 33.35 -20.07
C LEU A 321 27.67 34.00 -20.40
N PHE A 322 27.05 33.60 -21.50
CA PHE A 322 25.82 34.21 -21.95
C PHE A 322 24.94 33.24 -22.74
N GLU A 323 23.66 33.13 -22.36
CA GLU A 323 22.68 32.21 -22.99
C GLU A 323 21.30 32.86 -23.15
N TRP A 324 21.22 34.10 -23.61
CA TRP A 324 20.01 34.83 -24.00
C TRP A 324 18.85 34.71 -23.00
N GLY A 325 19.13 34.78 -21.68
CA GLY A 325 18.17 34.74 -20.60
C GLY A 325 17.71 33.29 -20.20
N LYS A 326 18.23 32.23 -20.81
CA LYS A 326 17.91 30.83 -20.51
C LYS A 326 18.07 30.53 -19.03
N ARG A 327 19.20 30.94 -18.40
CA ARG A 327 19.46 30.79 -16.95
C ARG A 327 18.30 31.34 -16.08
N ARG A 328 17.81 32.54 -16.42
CA ARG A 328 16.69 33.17 -15.67
C ARG A 328 15.40 32.42 -15.85
N ASN A 329 15.09 32.00 -17.07
CA ASN A 329 13.86 31.29 -17.39
C ASN A 329 13.84 29.88 -16.78
N GLU A 330 14.94 29.13 -16.86
CA GLU A 330 15.11 27.81 -16.21
C GLU A 330 15.00 27.91 -14.67
N LYS A 331 15.56 28.97 -14.08
CA LYS A 331 15.40 29.21 -12.65
C LYS A 331 13.93 29.41 -12.29
N ARG A 332 13.19 30.28 -13.01
CA ARG A 332 11.76 30.55 -12.76
C ARG A 332 10.91 29.29 -12.99
N ALA A 333 11.19 28.54 -14.05
CA ALA A 333 10.50 27.27 -14.30
C ALA A 333 10.72 26.27 -13.14
N GLY A 334 11.94 26.20 -12.63
CA GLY A 334 12.27 25.39 -11.46
C GLY A 334 11.54 25.86 -10.18
N ASP A 335 11.45 27.18 -9.96
CA ASP A 335 10.72 27.75 -8.83
C ASP A 335 9.22 27.40 -8.89
N TYR A 336 8.61 27.47 -10.08
CA TYR A 336 7.22 27.05 -10.28
C TYR A 336 7.03 25.54 -10.03
N LYS A 337 7.95 24.67 -10.47
CA LYS A 337 7.86 23.23 -10.19
C LYS A 337 7.90 22.93 -8.69
N VAL A 338 8.72 23.64 -7.93
CA VAL A 338 8.75 23.52 -6.46
C VAL A 338 7.45 24.03 -5.85
N ALA A 339 6.91 25.16 -6.34
CA ALA A 339 5.60 25.69 -5.87
C ALA A 339 4.48 24.69 -6.13
N ILE A 340 4.38 24.11 -7.34
CA ILE A 340 3.41 23.07 -7.68
C ILE A 340 3.56 21.85 -6.74
N ALA A 341 4.78 21.44 -6.40
CA ALA A 341 4.97 20.32 -5.47
C ALA A 341 4.47 20.65 -4.06
N ARG A 342 4.61 21.91 -3.60
CA ARG A 342 4.07 22.38 -2.32
C ARG A 342 2.54 22.45 -2.34
N ASP A 343 1.94 22.91 -3.43
CA ASP A 343 0.49 22.92 -3.58
C ASP A 343 -0.07 21.49 -3.56
N ASN A 344 0.62 20.55 -4.20
CA ASN A 344 0.27 19.13 -4.14
C ASN A 344 0.41 18.55 -2.71
N TYR A 345 1.42 18.97 -1.94
CA TYR A 345 1.54 18.59 -0.54
C TYR A 345 0.33 19.09 0.28
N ASN A 346 -0.09 20.34 0.10
CA ASN A 346 -1.26 20.91 0.77
C ASN A 346 -2.53 20.13 0.38
N LYS A 347 -2.71 19.82 -0.92
CA LYS A 347 -3.82 18.99 -1.39
C LYS A 347 -3.85 17.61 -0.72
N VAL A 348 -2.70 16.95 -0.60
CA VAL A 348 -2.60 15.64 0.10
C VAL A 348 -2.92 15.80 1.57
N LYS A 349 -2.46 16.87 2.23
CA LYS A 349 -2.75 17.17 3.62
C LYS A 349 -4.25 17.35 3.87
N ASP A 350 -4.94 18.09 3.01
CA ASP A 350 -6.39 18.29 3.11
C ASP A 350 -7.15 16.98 2.89
N ALA A 351 -6.71 16.17 1.91
CA ALA A 351 -7.30 14.85 1.64
C ALA A 351 -7.12 13.89 2.83
N VAL A 352 -5.93 13.82 3.42
CA VAL A 352 -5.66 13.03 4.64
C VAL A 352 -6.53 13.51 5.80
N SER A 353 -6.66 14.83 5.99
CA SER A 353 -7.48 15.39 7.05
C SER A 353 -8.96 14.98 6.90
N LEU A 354 -9.49 15.02 5.68
CA LEU A 354 -10.85 14.58 5.38
C LEU A 354 -11.02 13.08 5.59
N GLU A 355 -10.04 12.27 5.14
CA GLU A 355 -10.07 10.81 5.27
C GLU A 355 -10.09 10.39 6.75
N VAL A 356 -9.26 11.01 7.61
CA VAL A 356 -9.22 10.74 9.05
C VAL A 356 -10.56 11.07 9.71
N GLN A 357 -11.12 12.25 9.41
CA GLN A 357 -12.40 12.65 9.98
C GLN A 357 -13.53 11.71 9.54
N SER A 358 -13.57 11.38 8.25
CA SER A 358 -14.58 10.47 7.70
C SER A 358 -14.47 9.07 8.30
N ALA A 359 -13.25 8.54 8.43
CA ALA A 359 -13.02 7.24 9.04
C ALA A 359 -13.41 7.21 10.52
N TYR A 360 -13.11 8.28 11.27
CA TYR A 360 -13.52 8.44 12.65
C TYR A 360 -15.04 8.39 12.82
N TYR A 361 -15.78 9.22 12.08
CA TYR A 361 -17.24 9.23 12.17
C TYR A 361 -17.88 7.94 11.71
N ASN A 362 -17.35 7.31 10.65
CA ASN A 362 -17.83 6.00 10.18
C ASN A 362 -17.63 4.92 11.25
N TYR A 363 -16.49 4.94 11.93
CA TYR A 363 -16.22 3.99 13.01
C TYR A 363 -17.13 4.20 14.22
N VAL A 364 -17.29 5.46 14.68
CA VAL A 364 -18.21 5.79 15.80
C VAL A 364 -19.63 5.33 15.48
N GLN A 365 -20.14 5.67 14.30
CA GLN A 365 -21.48 5.24 13.86
C GLN A 365 -21.60 3.71 13.79
N ALA A 366 -20.57 3.02 13.30
CA ALA A 366 -20.59 1.58 13.20
C ALA A 366 -20.67 0.91 14.59
N VAL A 367 -19.96 1.44 15.59
CA VAL A 367 -20.04 0.97 16.99
C VAL A 367 -21.43 1.19 17.57
N GLU A 368 -22.02 2.39 17.40
CA GLU A 368 -23.38 2.67 17.85
C GLU A 368 -24.42 1.73 17.21
N ARG A 369 -24.23 1.43 15.91
CA ARG A 369 -25.09 0.50 15.18
C ARG A 369 -25.05 -0.92 15.76
N VAL A 370 -23.91 -1.39 16.27
CA VAL A 370 -23.83 -2.71 16.92
C VAL A 370 -24.75 -2.75 18.12
N THR A 371 -24.72 -1.74 18.99
CA THR A 371 -25.60 -1.68 20.16
C THR A 371 -27.09 -1.67 19.80
N LEU A 372 -27.47 -0.96 18.74
CA LEU A 372 -28.86 -0.91 18.26
C LEU A 372 -29.32 -2.28 17.72
N THR A 373 -28.47 -2.96 16.96
CA THR A 373 -28.80 -4.28 16.38
C THR A 373 -28.80 -5.37 17.43
N GLU A 374 -27.96 -5.31 18.44
CA GLU A 374 -27.95 -6.20 19.60
C GLU A 374 -29.28 -6.10 20.37
N ASN A 375 -29.73 -4.87 20.69
CA ASN A 375 -31.01 -4.64 21.33
C ASN A 375 -32.20 -5.15 20.49
N SER A 376 -32.12 -5.00 19.15
CA SER A 376 -33.15 -5.50 18.24
C SER A 376 -33.17 -7.04 18.21
N LEU A 377 -32.00 -7.67 18.23
CA LEU A 377 -31.88 -9.12 18.30
C LEU A 377 -32.51 -9.67 19.57
N ALA A 378 -32.23 -9.07 20.74
CA ALA A 378 -32.82 -9.51 22.01
C ALA A 378 -34.35 -9.48 21.98
N LYS A 379 -34.94 -8.40 21.44
CA LYS A 379 -36.40 -8.25 21.32
C LYS A 379 -36.99 -9.22 20.28
N ALA A 380 -36.28 -9.49 19.18
CA ALA A 380 -36.76 -10.44 18.19
C ALA A 380 -36.75 -11.88 18.70
N CYS A 381 -35.74 -12.24 19.52
CA CYS A 381 -35.68 -13.51 20.22
C CYS A 381 -36.91 -13.71 21.17
N GLU A 382 -37.14 -12.74 22.03
CA GLU A 382 -38.29 -12.73 22.96
C GLU A 382 -39.62 -12.84 22.19
N ASN A 383 -39.78 -12.11 21.07
CA ASN A 383 -40.97 -12.16 20.23
C ASN A 383 -41.19 -13.55 19.61
N GLU A 384 -40.15 -14.22 19.15
CA GLU A 384 -40.24 -15.58 18.59
C GLU A 384 -40.67 -16.57 19.68
N GLU A 385 -40.06 -16.53 20.86
CA GLU A 385 -40.43 -17.39 22.00
C GLU A 385 -41.93 -17.24 22.35
N MET A 386 -42.39 -16.00 22.50
CA MET A 386 -43.78 -15.69 22.80
C MET A 386 -44.73 -16.16 21.68
N ALA A 387 -44.34 -16.00 20.42
CA ALA A 387 -45.14 -16.45 19.27
C ALA A 387 -45.28 -17.99 19.26
N LEU A 388 -44.22 -18.73 19.50
CA LEU A 388 -44.22 -20.17 19.60
C LEU A 388 -45.15 -20.70 20.76
N GLU A 389 -45.07 -20.05 21.93
CA GLU A 389 -45.94 -20.40 23.05
C GLU A 389 -47.42 -20.17 22.73
N ARG A 390 -47.78 -18.99 22.22
CA ARG A 390 -49.17 -18.63 21.84
C ARG A 390 -49.72 -19.55 20.75
N TYR A 391 -48.86 -19.98 19.80
CA TYR A 391 -49.28 -20.96 18.77
C TYR A 391 -49.54 -22.33 19.37
N ARG A 392 -48.74 -22.79 20.32
CA ARG A 392 -48.98 -24.05 21.05
C ARG A 392 -50.34 -24.03 21.79
N GLU A 393 -50.70 -22.88 22.32
CA GLU A 393 -51.99 -22.64 23.01
C GLU A 393 -53.15 -22.38 22.04
N GLY A 394 -52.93 -22.32 20.73
CA GLY A 394 -53.95 -22.04 19.72
C GLY A 394 -54.40 -20.57 19.68
N LYS A 395 -53.62 -19.63 20.23
CA LYS A 395 -53.98 -18.21 20.33
C LYS A 395 -53.54 -17.36 19.15
N ILE A 396 -52.64 -17.85 18.31
CA ILE A 396 -52.22 -17.17 17.06
C ILE A 396 -52.17 -18.20 15.91
N SER A 397 -52.19 -17.68 14.66
CA SER A 397 -52.02 -18.46 13.44
C SER A 397 -50.57 -18.84 13.19
N ILE A 398 -50.33 -19.80 12.29
CA ILE A 398 -48.99 -20.20 11.85
C ILE A 398 -48.21 -19.02 11.24
N ASP A 399 -48.88 -18.11 10.52
CA ASP A 399 -48.28 -16.92 9.92
C ASP A 399 -47.55 -16.07 10.98
N GLY A 400 -48.20 -15.88 12.14
CA GLY A 400 -47.57 -15.10 13.24
C GLY A 400 -46.31 -15.75 13.78
N VAL A 401 -46.19 -17.08 13.75
CA VAL A 401 -44.96 -17.78 14.13
C VAL A 401 -43.89 -17.64 13.05
N LEU A 402 -44.26 -17.86 11.78
CA LEU A 402 -43.35 -17.74 10.65
C LEU A 402 -42.79 -16.34 10.53
N ASP A 403 -43.61 -15.29 10.76
CA ASP A 403 -43.18 -13.90 10.80
C ASP A 403 -42.19 -13.63 11.94
N ALA A 404 -42.49 -14.12 13.15
CA ALA A 404 -41.62 -13.96 14.31
C ALA A 404 -40.24 -14.63 14.09
N GLN A 405 -40.22 -15.83 13.51
CA GLN A 405 -39.00 -16.55 13.13
C GLN A 405 -38.17 -15.77 12.08
N MET A 406 -38.87 -15.22 11.07
CA MET A 406 -38.21 -14.40 10.05
C MET A 406 -37.64 -13.11 10.64
N PHE A 407 -38.34 -12.42 11.56
CA PHE A 407 -37.81 -11.24 12.25
C PHE A 407 -36.58 -11.57 13.09
N HIS A 408 -36.58 -12.68 13.80
CA HIS A 408 -35.45 -13.14 14.59
C HIS A 408 -34.21 -13.44 13.69
N GLN A 409 -34.39 -14.22 12.64
CA GLN A 409 -33.33 -14.50 11.65
C GLN A 409 -32.75 -13.20 11.06
N THR A 410 -33.63 -12.28 10.64
CA THR A 410 -33.21 -11.00 10.08
C THR A 410 -32.41 -10.18 11.09
N ALA A 411 -32.85 -10.15 12.35
CA ALA A 411 -32.15 -9.46 13.43
C ALA A 411 -30.77 -10.07 13.71
N GLN A 412 -30.66 -11.42 13.68
CA GLN A 412 -29.36 -12.11 13.79
C GLN A 412 -28.41 -11.73 12.67
N MET A 413 -28.88 -11.76 11.41
CA MET A 413 -28.06 -11.38 10.26
C MET A 413 -27.61 -9.90 10.32
N ASN A 414 -28.53 -9.00 10.72
CA ASN A 414 -28.21 -7.58 10.90
C ASN A 414 -27.18 -7.35 12.00
N PHE A 415 -27.24 -8.11 13.08
CA PHE A 415 -26.27 -8.03 14.17
C PHE A 415 -24.86 -8.49 13.72
N VAL A 416 -24.76 -9.63 13.01
CA VAL A 416 -23.48 -10.08 12.42
C VAL A 416 -22.95 -9.03 11.45
N GLN A 417 -23.79 -8.50 10.56
CA GLN A 417 -23.39 -7.49 9.59
C GLN A 417 -22.92 -6.18 10.26
N SER A 418 -23.55 -5.79 11.37
CA SER A 418 -23.14 -4.56 12.11
C SER A 418 -21.79 -4.75 12.78
N ARG A 419 -21.52 -5.92 13.38
CA ARG A 419 -20.22 -6.27 13.97
C ARG A 419 -19.12 -6.31 12.91
N LEU A 420 -19.39 -6.94 11.76
CA LEU A 420 -18.48 -6.93 10.61
C LEU A 420 -18.14 -5.50 10.17
N THR A 421 -19.17 -4.66 10.02
CA THR A 421 -19.00 -3.27 9.60
C THR A 421 -18.15 -2.48 10.62
N ALA A 422 -18.39 -2.68 11.91
CA ALA A 422 -17.61 -2.04 12.97
C ALA A 422 -16.14 -2.46 12.93
N GLN A 423 -15.88 -3.76 12.74
CA GLN A 423 -14.53 -4.29 12.66
C GLN A 423 -13.77 -3.80 11.42
N ILE A 424 -14.42 -3.78 10.25
CA ILE A 424 -13.84 -3.24 9.01
C ILE A 424 -13.57 -1.74 9.15
N SER A 425 -14.51 -0.99 9.77
CA SER A 425 -14.34 0.44 10.02
C SER A 425 -13.17 0.72 10.96
N TYR A 426 -12.97 -0.13 11.98
CA TYR A 426 -11.82 -0.05 12.87
C TYR A 426 -10.50 -0.31 12.10
N SER A 427 -10.42 -1.41 11.33
CA SER A 427 -9.23 -1.72 10.53
C SER A 427 -8.89 -0.59 9.54
N ASN A 428 -9.90 0.00 8.89
CA ASN A 428 -9.71 1.16 8.03
C ASN A 428 -9.24 2.38 8.82
N PHE A 429 -9.78 2.60 10.01
CA PHE A 429 -9.40 3.71 10.87
C PHE A 429 -7.93 3.60 11.30
N VAL A 430 -7.47 2.43 11.71
CA VAL A 430 -6.06 2.15 12.04
C VAL A 430 -5.14 2.42 10.83
N ARG A 431 -5.53 1.94 9.64
CA ARG A 431 -4.82 2.23 8.39
C ARG A 431 -4.69 3.73 8.13
N VAL A 432 -5.79 4.45 8.27
CA VAL A 432 -5.87 5.90 8.01
C VAL A 432 -5.05 6.71 9.03
N LEU A 433 -4.86 6.21 10.23
CA LEU A 433 -3.96 6.82 11.23
C LEU A 433 -2.47 6.60 10.92
N GLY A 434 -2.14 5.71 9.99
CA GLY A 434 -0.76 5.35 9.67
C GLY A 434 -0.09 4.54 10.78
N VAL A 435 -0.88 3.80 11.57
CA VAL A 435 -0.38 2.89 12.60
C VAL A 435 -0.09 1.53 11.98
N ASP A 436 1.01 0.91 12.37
CA ASP A 436 1.40 -0.41 11.90
C ASP A 436 0.56 -1.48 12.61
N SER A 437 -0.47 -1.99 11.93
CA SER A 437 -1.42 -2.97 12.46
C SER A 437 -0.80 -4.34 12.79
N VAL A 438 0.48 -4.57 12.44
CA VAL A 438 1.21 -5.81 12.74
C VAL A 438 1.95 -5.72 14.08
N LYS A 439 2.11 -4.51 14.64
CA LYS A 439 2.88 -4.28 15.88
C LYS A 439 2.00 -4.11 17.13
N GLU A 440 0.70 -4.03 16.99
CA GLU A 440 -0.27 -4.05 18.09
C GLU A 440 -0.90 -5.45 18.22
#